data_4b9413b7a3efe5f0e43863406498b5de
#
_entry.id   4b9413b7a3efe5f0e43863406498b5de
#
_cell.length_a   1.000
_cell.length_b   1.000
_cell.length_c   1.000
_cell.angle_alpha   90.00
_cell.angle_beta   90.00
_cell.angle_gamma   90.00
#
_symmetry.space_group_name_H-M   'P 1'
#
loop_
_entity.id
_entity.type
_entity.pdbx_description
1 polymer ?
#
loop_
_entity_poly.entity_id
_entity_poly.type
_entity_poly.pdbx_seq_one_letter_code
_entity_poly.pdbx_strand_id
1 'polypeptide(L)'
;MGLLDRFKSAWNAFSNREPTISYREVGPGYSYRPDRTRHSRGHEKTLINSIINRIAMDAAAINIHHIRLDKNERFKEIIKSGLNTCLTLEANIDQTGRAFRQDMIMSMLDEGCVAVVPIDTTVSPTKSDSYSIDSMRVGKILEWFPSYVRIQVYNDRKGYREDIMLPKHAVAIVENPLYAVMN
;
A
#
# COMPACT_ATOMS: atom_id res chain seq x y z
N MET A 1 -3.59 -37.97 16.15
CA MET A 1 -4.61 -36.94 15.92
C MET A 1 -5.90 -37.37 16.59
N GLY A 2 -6.24 -36.74 17.71
CA GLY A 2 -7.39 -37.12 18.52
C GLY A 2 -8.72 -36.65 17.88
N LEU A 3 -9.80 -37.34 18.22
CA LEU A 3 -11.16 -37.02 17.77
C LEU A 3 -11.52 -35.56 18.10
N LEU A 4 -11.01 -35.00 19.21
CA LEU A 4 -11.17 -33.62 19.64
C LEU A 4 -10.53 -32.60 18.71
N ASP A 5 -9.39 -32.92 18.07
CA ASP A 5 -8.73 -32.04 17.11
C ASP A 5 -9.50 -31.95 15.78
N ARG A 6 -10.16 -33.04 15.41
CA ARG A 6 -11.06 -33.06 14.23
C ARG A 6 -12.32 -32.24 14.47
N PHE A 7 -12.89 -32.27 15.68
CA PHE A 7 -14.05 -31.44 16.06
C PHE A 7 -13.67 -29.95 16.13
N LYS A 8 -12.51 -29.60 16.69
CA LYS A 8 -12.01 -28.24 16.68
C LYS A 8 -11.76 -27.71 15.26
N SER A 9 -11.17 -28.52 14.39
CA SER A 9 -10.95 -28.16 12.99
C SER A 9 -12.26 -27.97 12.22
N ALA A 10 -13.24 -28.85 12.42
CA ALA A 10 -14.57 -28.73 11.83
C ALA A 10 -15.34 -27.50 12.37
N TRP A 11 -15.24 -27.21 13.67
CA TRP A 11 -15.85 -26.02 14.29
C TRP A 11 -15.23 -24.72 13.81
N ASN A 12 -13.89 -24.67 13.65
CA ASN A 12 -13.18 -23.52 13.07
C ASN A 12 -13.56 -23.31 11.61
N ALA A 13 -13.71 -24.38 10.81
CA ALA A 13 -14.18 -24.27 9.42
C ALA A 13 -15.64 -23.80 9.34
N PHE A 14 -16.46 -24.09 10.35
CA PHE A 14 -17.86 -23.62 10.42
C PHE A 14 -18.00 -22.21 11.00
N SER A 15 -17.10 -21.82 11.90
CA SER A 15 -17.07 -20.51 12.58
C SER A 15 -16.37 -19.44 11.74
N ASN A 16 -15.35 -19.83 10.99
CA ASN A 16 -14.71 -18.98 9.96
C ASN A 16 -15.53 -19.06 8.66
N ARG A 17 -16.75 -18.59 8.68
CA ARG A 17 -17.40 -18.15 7.45
C ARG A 17 -16.61 -16.95 6.97
N GLU A 18 -15.70 -17.16 6.04
CA GLU A 18 -15.27 -16.09 5.17
C GLU A 18 -16.55 -15.42 4.65
N PRO A 19 -16.67 -14.09 4.77
CA PRO A 19 -17.83 -13.41 4.23
C PRO A 19 -17.91 -13.84 2.77
N THR A 20 -19.03 -14.43 2.37
CA THR A 20 -19.25 -14.82 0.97
C THR A 20 -19.20 -13.54 0.17
N ILE A 21 -18.04 -13.25 -0.39
CA ILE A 21 -17.87 -12.13 -1.30
C ILE A 21 -18.68 -12.51 -2.52
N SER A 22 -19.90 -11.95 -2.63
CA SER A 22 -20.67 -12.09 -3.86
C SER A 22 -19.90 -11.35 -4.94
N TYR A 23 -19.17 -12.08 -5.76
CA TYR A 23 -18.58 -11.56 -6.98
C TYR A 23 -19.71 -11.15 -7.89
N ARG A 24 -20.06 -9.87 -7.86
CA ARG A 24 -20.92 -9.30 -8.91
C ARG A 24 -20.04 -9.28 -10.14
N GLU A 25 -20.41 -10.04 -11.17
CA GLU A 25 -19.75 -10.03 -12.47
C GLU A 25 -19.69 -8.59 -12.97
N VAL A 26 -18.50 -8.01 -12.89
CA VAL A 26 -18.20 -6.72 -13.47
C VAL A 26 -17.49 -7.03 -14.77
N GLY A 27 -18.07 -6.57 -15.88
CA GLY A 27 -17.65 -6.89 -17.25
C GLY A 27 -16.15 -6.76 -17.52
N PRO A 28 -15.67 -7.25 -18.67
CA PRO A 28 -14.24 -7.36 -18.97
C PRO A 28 -13.54 -6.02 -18.87
N GLY A 29 -12.54 -5.92 -18.02
CA GLY A 29 -11.70 -4.73 -17.86
C GLY A 29 -11.61 -4.15 -16.45
N TYR A 30 -12.26 -4.75 -15.45
CA TYR A 30 -12.20 -4.25 -14.10
C TYR A 30 -11.47 -5.25 -13.17
N SER A 31 -10.29 -4.88 -12.68
CA SER A 31 -9.72 -5.59 -11.55
C SER A 31 -10.44 -5.16 -10.27
N TYR A 32 -10.96 -6.12 -9.52
CA TYR A 32 -11.54 -5.88 -8.21
C TYR A 32 -10.41 -5.51 -7.23
N ARG A 33 -10.48 -4.30 -6.71
CA ARG A 33 -9.59 -3.82 -5.65
C ARG A 33 -10.45 -3.33 -4.50
N PRO A 34 -10.59 -4.12 -3.43
CA PRO A 34 -11.38 -3.75 -2.26
C PRO A 34 -10.80 -2.56 -1.51
N ASP A 35 -9.50 -2.32 -1.67
CA ASP A 35 -8.74 -1.23 -1.08
C ASP A 35 -8.99 0.14 -1.72
N ARG A 36 -9.66 0.20 -2.88
CA ARG A 36 -9.96 1.45 -3.59
C ARG A 36 -11.43 1.79 -3.65
N THR A 37 -11.76 3.01 -3.23
CA THR A 37 -13.04 3.64 -3.52
C THR A 37 -13.09 4.01 -5.01
N ARG A 38 -14.06 3.46 -5.75
CA ARG A 38 -14.33 3.89 -7.14
C ARG A 38 -14.92 5.28 -7.13
N HIS A 39 -14.22 6.24 -7.67
CA HIS A 39 -14.79 7.54 -8.03
C HIS A 39 -15.49 7.43 -9.40
N SER A 40 -16.75 7.03 -9.38
CA SER A 40 -17.61 6.99 -10.58
C SER A 40 -18.60 8.13 -10.52
N ARG A 41 -18.19 9.36 -10.85
CA ARG A 41 -19.12 10.48 -11.05
C ARG A 41 -18.57 11.54 -12.00
N GLY A 42 -19.23 11.71 -13.14
CA GLY A 42 -19.11 12.83 -14.06
C GLY A 42 -18.05 12.69 -15.15
N HIS A 43 -18.34 13.18 -16.35
CA HIS A 43 -17.46 13.11 -17.52
C HIS A 43 -16.13 13.86 -17.34
N GLU A 44 -16.12 14.98 -16.63
CA GLU A 44 -14.89 15.75 -16.34
C GLU A 44 -13.93 14.97 -15.45
N LYS A 45 -14.42 14.35 -14.38
CA LYS A 45 -13.62 13.47 -13.51
C LYS A 45 -13.09 12.25 -14.25
N THR A 46 -13.79 11.75 -15.25
CA THR A 46 -13.34 10.63 -16.07
C THR A 46 -12.13 11.00 -16.93
N LEU A 47 -12.09 12.19 -17.51
CA LEU A 47 -10.96 12.68 -18.30
C LEU A 47 -9.72 12.87 -17.40
N ILE A 48 -9.87 13.56 -16.27
CA ILE A 48 -8.78 13.77 -15.31
C ILE A 48 -8.25 12.44 -14.79
N ASN A 49 -9.13 11.51 -14.40
CA ASN A 49 -8.73 10.19 -13.96
C ASN A 49 -8.00 9.39 -15.04
N SER A 50 -8.36 9.56 -16.30
CA SER A 50 -7.68 8.91 -17.42
C SER A 50 -6.26 9.44 -17.60
N ILE A 51 -6.08 10.75 -17.47
CA ILE A 51 -4.76 11.40 -17.53
C ILE A 51 -3.89 10.94 -16.35
N ILE A 52 -4.42 11.02 -15.11
CA ILE A 52 -3.72 10.57 -13.90
C ILE A 52 -3.31 9.11 -14.03
N ASN A 53 -4.22 8.25 -14.48
CA ASN A 53 -3.92 6.83 -14.68
C ASN A 53 -2.82 6.62 -15.72
N ARG A 54 -2.83 7.37 -16.81
CA ARG A 54 -1.78 7.27 -17.85
C ARG A 54 -0.42 7.67 -17.29
N ILE A 55 -0.34 8.80 -16.59
CA ILE A 55 0.90 9.25 -15.94
C ILE A 55 1.40 8.20 -14.93
N ALA A 56 0.49 7.68 -14.11
CA ALA A 56 0.83 6.67 -13.11
C ALA A 56 1.33 5.36 -13.72
N MET A 57 0.75 4.93 -14.85
CA MET A 57 1.21 3.73 -15.57
C MET A 57 2.61 3.90 -16.15
N ASP A 58 2.90 5.05 -16.74
CA ASP A 58 4.20 5.35 -17.34
C ASP A 58 5.27 5.50 -16.24
N ALA A 59 4.96 6.22 -15.16
CA ALA A 59 5.87 6.38 -14.03
C ALA A 59 6.09 5.06 -13.26
N ALA A 60 5.08 4.21 -13.13
CA ALA A 60 5.21 2.89 -12.49
C ALA A 60 6.07 1.90 -13.31
N ALA A 61 6.36 2.20 -14.59
CA ALA A 61 7.29 1.41 -15.39
C ALA A 61 8.76 1.64 -15.00
N ILE A 62 9.06 2.74 -14.31
CA ILE A 62 10.42 3.04 -13.82
C ILE A 62 10.78 2.05 -12.71
N ASN A 63 11.92 1.37 -12.86
CA ASN A 63 12.40 0.45 -11.84
C ASN A 63 13.05 1.22 -10.68
N ILE A 64 12.59 0.90 -9.46
CA ILE A 64 13.14 1.46 -8.22
C ILE A 64 13.78 0.30 -7.45
N HIS A 65 15.03 0.48 -7.03
CA HIS A 65 15.78 -0.53 -6.29
C HIS A 65 16.36 0.02 -5.00
N HIS A 66 16.44 -0.83 -4.00
CA HIS A 66 17.21 -0.57 -2.80
C HIS A 66 18.69 -0.87 -3.10
N ILE A 67 19.52 0.16 -3.10
CA ILE A 67 20.93 0.07 -3.48
C ILE A 67 21.85 0.45 -2.31
N ARG A 68 23.09 -0.03 -2.37
CA ARG A 68 24.18 0.45 -1.54
C ARG A 68 25.09 1.33 -2.37
N LEU A 69 25.46 2.47 -1.81
CA LEU A 69 26.46 3.37 -2.39
C LEU A 69 27.82 3.14 -1.77
N ASP A 70 28.87 3.49 -2.48
CA ASP A 70 30.24 3.55 -1.96
C ASP A 70 30.48 4.89 -1.20
N LYS A 71 31.72 5.10 -0.73
CA LYS A 71 32.09 6.33 -0.03
C LYS A 71 32.03 7.60 -0.91
N ASN A 72 31.96 7.44 -2.23
CA ASN A 72 31.89 8.52 -3.21
C ASN A 72 30.47 8.66 -3.80
N GLU A 73 29.45 8.12 -3.10
CA GLU A 73 28.04 8.13 -3.51
C GLU A 73 27.76 7.47 -4.88
N ARG A 74 28.64 6.55 -5.31
CA ARG A 74 28.45 5.79 -6.54
C ARG A 74 27.76 4.48 -6.25
N PHE A 75 26.98 4.01 -7.23
CA PHE A 75 26.34 2.70 -7.16
C PHE A 75 27.37 1.60 -6.89
N LYS A 76 27.12 0.80 -5.87
CA LYS A 76 27.92 -0.37 -5.53
C LYS A 76 27.19 -1.67 -5.84
N GLU A 77 26.02 -1.86 -5.27
CA GLU A 77 25.24 -3.09 -5.42
C GLU A 77 23.76 -2.88 -5.10
N ILE A 78 22.91 -3.77 -5.63
CA ILE A 78 21.50 -3.87 -5.23
C ILE A 78 21.43 -4.72 -3.97
N ILE A 79 20.76 -4.21 -2.93
CA ILE A 79 20.58 -4.91 -1.68
C ILE A 79 19.38 -5.87 -1.81
N LYS A 80 19.58 -7.14 -1.52
CA LYS A 80 18.50 -8.13 -1.40
C LYS A 80 17.82 -7.98 -0.04
N SER A 81 16.85 -7.07 0.04
CA SER A 81 16.07 -6.78 1.25
C SER A 81 14.58 -6.94 0.98
N GLY A 82 13.77 -7.07 2.03
CA GLY A 82 12.31 -7.04 1.93
C GLY A 82 11.82 -5.77 1.22
N LEU A 83 12.40 -4.61 1.56
CA LEU A 83 12.10 -3.35 0.85
C LEU A 83 12.33 -3.46 -0.67
N ASN A 84 13.45 -4.06 -1.12
CA ASN A 84 13.70 -4.25 -2.54
C ASN A 84 12.65 -5.19 -3.16
N THR A 85 12.26 -6.24 -2.46
CA THR A 85 11.19 -7.16 -2.89
C THR A 85 9.86 -6.42 -3.04
N CYS A 86 9.49 -5.58 -2.05
CA CYS A 86 8.29 -4.76 -2.10
C CYS A 86 8.28 -3.80 -3.30
N LEU A 87 9.41 -3.20 -3.61
CA LEU A 87 9.51 -2.25 -4.72
C LEU A 87 9.54 -2.92 -6.10
N THR A 88 10.04 -4.16 -6.21
CA THR A 88 10.27 -4.81 -7.51
C THR A 88 9.29 -5.93 -7.83
N LEU A 89 8.96 -6.78 -6.87
CA LEU A 89 8.18 -7.99 -7.08
C LEU A 89 6.78 -7.86 -6.48
N GLU A 90 6.67 -7.88 -5.16
CA GLU A 90 5.41 -7.96 -4.44
C GLU A 90 5.44 -7.04 -3.22
N ALA A 91 4.61 -6.00 -3.24
CA ALA A 91 4.53 -5.03 -2.15
C ALA A 91 3.65 -5.53 -0.99
N ASN A 92 2.64 -6.31 -1.29
CA ASN A 92 1.72 -6.94 -0.35
C ASN A 92 0.93 -8.04 -1.08
N ILE A 93 0.10 -8.79 -0.32
CA ILE A 93 -0.68 -9.92 -0.83
C ILE A 93 -1.58 -9.59 -2.05
N ASP A 94 -2.00 -8.32 -2.19
CA ASP A 94 -2.91 -7.89 -3.26
C ASP A 94 -2.20 -7.15 -4.40
N GLN A 95 -0.94 -6.76 -4.23
CA GLN A 95 -0.26 -5.85 -5.15
C GLN A 95 1.16 -6.28 -5.47
N THR A 96 1.46 -6.40 -6.76
CA THR A 96 2.84 -6.46 -7.23
C THR A 96 3.55 -5.12 -6.99
N GLY A 97 4.89 -5.11 -6.96
CA GLY A 97 5.66 -3.88 -6.81
C GLY A 97 5.31 -2.79 -7.85
N ARG A 98 5.02 -3.20 -9.10
CA ARG A 98 4.54 -2.26 -10.13
C ARG A 98 3.16 -1.70 -9.82
N ALA A 99 2.21 -2.56 -9.43
CA ALA A 99 0.86 -2.14 -9.08
C ALA A 99 0.85 -1.21 -7.86
N PHE A 100 1.69 -1.48 -6.87
CA PHE A 100 1.90 -0.63 -5.72
C PHE A 100 2.43 0.76 -6.12
N ARG A 101 3.48 0.83 -6.98
CA ARG A 101 4.00 2.11 -7.48
C ARG A 101 2.95 2.90 -8.25
N GLN A 102 2.17 2.22 -9.10
CA GLN A 102 1.05 2.86 -9.81
C GLN A 102 0.01 3.42 -8.84
N ASP A 103 -0.34 2.67 -7.80
CA ASP A 103 -1.29 3.08 -6.77
C ASP A 103 -0.79 4.28 -5.96
N MET A 104 0.48 4.27 -5.58
CA MET A 104 1.13 5.38 -4.89
C MET A 104 1.08 6.67 -5.72
N ILE A 105 1.45 6.59 -7.01
CA ILE A 105 1.48 7.77 -7.90
C ILE A 105 0.06 8.27 -8.17
N MET A 106 -0.90 7.38 -8.44
CA MET A 106 -2.29 7.77 -8.63
C MET A 106 -2.86 8.46 -7.40
N SER A 107 -2.61 7.91 -6.22
CA SER A 107 -3.09 8.48 -4.95
C SER A 107 -2.42 9.82 -4.65
N MET A 108 -1.13 9.96 -4.93
CA MET A 108 -0.39 11.22 -4.81
C MET A 108 -0.95 12.30 -5.74
N LEU A 109 -1.28 11.96 -6.99
CA LEU A 109 -1.84 12.92 -7.96
C LEU A 109 -3.28 13.30 -7.63
N ASP A 110 -4.07 12.38 -7.08
CA ASP A 110 -5.48 12.61 -6.73
C ASP A 110 -5.64 13.39 -5.42
N GLU A 111 -4.83 13.06 -4.40
CA GLU A 111 -4.96 13.60 -3.04
C GLU A 111 -3.94 14.71 -2.73
N GLY A 112 -2.95 14.94 -3.61
CA GLY A 112 -1.85 15.89 -3.39
C GLY A 112 -0.69 15.34 -2.56
N CYS A 113 -0.96 14.42 -1.65
CA CYS A 113 0.06 13.69 -0.87
C CYS A 113 -0.46 12.31 -0.47
N VAL A 114 0.46 11.40 -0.17
CA VAL A 114 0.13 10.04 0.20
C VAL A 114 1.16 9.49 1.18
N ALA A 115 0.74 8.60 2.07
CA ALA A 115 1.62 7.88 2.95
C ALA A 115 1.91 6.47 2.41
N VAL A 116 3.18 6.07 2.42
CA VAL A 116 3.60 4.68 2.26
C VAL A 116 3.85 4.11 3.64
N VAL A 117 3.04 3.13 4.00
CA VAL A 117 2.99 2.53 5.33
C VAL A 117 3.60 1.14 5.29
N PRO A 118 4.65 0.85 6.07
CA PRO A 118 5.11 -0.51 6.28
C PRO A 118 4.07 -1.25 7.14
N ILE A 119 3.58 -2.39 6.64
CA ILE A 119 2.55 -3.19 7.30
C ILE A 119 3.19 -4.33 8.10
N ASP A 120 3.99 -5.15 7.42
CA ASP A 120 4.74 -6.21 8.08
C ASP A 120 6.21 -5.82 8.14
N THR A 121 6.74 -5.83 9.36
CA THR A 121 8.12 -5.47 9.65
C THR A 121 8.70 -6.43 10.69
N THR A 122 10.01 -6.66 10.65
CA THR A 122 10.68 -7.55 11.61
C THR A 122 10.60 -7.04 13.05
N VAL A 123 10.61 -5.72 13.22
CA VAL A 123 10.46 -5.01 14.50
C VAL A 123 9.52 -3.84 14.30
N SER A 124 8.72 -3.50 15.32
CA SER A 124 7.82 -2.35 15.23
C SER A 124 8.59 -1.05 14.91
N PRO A 125 8.22 -0.33 13.84
CA PRO A 125 8.86 0.94 13.47
C PRO A 125 8.75 2.04 14.52
N THR A 126 7.81 1.89 15.47
CA THR A 126 7.63 2.82 16.58
C THR A 126 8.63 2.58 17.74
N LYS A 127 9.28 1.42 17.75
CA LYS A 127 10.19 1.00 18.82
C LYS A 127 11.66 0.97 18.42
N SER A 128 11.95 0.93 17.13
CA SER A 128 13.31 0.81 16.61
C SER A 128 13.43 1.53 15.26
N ASP A 129 14.54 2.21 15.06
CA ASP A 129 14.89 2.87 13.80
C ASP A 129 15.50 1.90 12.78
N SER A 130 15.76 0.65 13.19
CA SER A 130 16.33 -0.38 12.32
C SER A 130 15.41 -1.59 12.25
N TYR A 131 14.76 -1.76 11.10
CA TYR A 131 13.84 -2.87 10.82
C TYR A 131 13.86 -3.22 9.33
N SER A 132 13.51 -4.47 9.01
CA SER A 132 13.23 -4.89 7.63
C SER A 132 11.74 -4.71 7.34
N ILE A 133 11.43 -4.31 6.12
CA ILE A 133 10.06 -4.15 5.63
C ILE A 133 9.75 -5.36 4.76
N ASP A 134 8.72 -6.11 5.12
CA ASP A 134 8.29 -7.30 4.39
C ASP A 134 7.03 -7.05 3.55
N SER A 135 6.19 -6.09 3.95
CA SER A 135 5.09 -5.61 3.11
C SER A 135 4.79 -4.12 3.33
N MET A 136 4.24 -3.48 2.30
CA MET A 136 3.88 -2.06 2.30
C MET A 136 2.52 -1.82 1.66
N ARG A 137 1.82 -0.79 2.15
CA ARG A 137 0.58 -0.29 1.54
C ARG A 137 0.57 1.22 1.41
N VAL A 138 -0.21 1.67 0.46
CA VAL A 138 -0.54 3.09 0.29
C VAL A 138 -1.67 3.44 1.24
N GLY A 139 -1.51 4.54 1.99
CA GLY A 139 -2.52 5.07 2.91
C GLY A 139 -2.85 6.52 2.61
N LYS A 140 -4.14 6.88 2.75
CA LYS A 140 -4.60 8.26 2.63
C LYS A 140 -4.32 8.99 3.94
N ILE A 141 -3.67 10.15 3.88
CA ILE A 141 -3.47 11.02 5.04
C ILE A 141 -4.79 11.74 5.32
N LEU A 142 -5.31 11.57 6.53
CA LEU A 142 -6.55 12.19 6.97
C LEU A 142 -6.29 13.45 7.77
N GLU A 143 -5.23 13.45 8.60
CA GLU A 143 -4.96 14.55 9.51
C GLU A 143 -3.47 14.62 9.86
N TRP A 144 -2.98 15.84 9.98
CA TRP A 144 -1.60 16.16 10.29
C TRP A 144 -1.45 16.62 11.74
N PHE A 145 -0.48 16.07 12.45
CA PHE A 145 -0.05 16.50 13.77
C PHE A 145 1.44 16.85 13.75
N PRO A 146 1.97 17.55 14.72
CA PRO A 146 3.39 17.94 14.71
C PRO A 146 4.36 16.76 14.53
N SER A 147 4.18 15.66 15.26
CA SER A 147 5.05 14.47 15.23
C SER A 147 4.37 13.22 14.68
N TYR A 148 3.07 13.25 14.40
CA TYR A 148 2.26 12.11 13.96
C TYR A 148 1.43 12.47 12.74
N VAL A 149 0.94 11.44 12.08
CA VAL A 149 -0.08 11.54 11.02
C VAL A 149 -1.17 10.51 11.28
N ARG A 150 -2.43 10.88 11.03
CA ARG A 150 -3.55 9.95 10.98
C ARG A 150 -3.74 9.51 9.55
N ILE A 151 -3.67 8.21 9.33
CA ILE A 151 -3.65 7.60 8.00
C ILE A 151 -4.76 6.56 7.94
N GLN A 152 -5.52 6.56 6.87
CA GLN A 152 -6.44 5.50 6.52
C GLN A 152 -5.74 4.50 5.62
N VAL A 153 -5.62 3.25 6.06
CA VAL A 153 -4.98 2.16 5.33
C VAL A 153 -5.88 0.92 5.32
N TYR A 154 -5.78 0.11 4.28
CA TYR A 154 -6.48 -1.16 4.20
C TYR A 154 -5.80 -2.21 5.08
N ASN A 155 -6.58 -2.86 5.94
CA ASN A 155 -6.12 -3.93 6.80
C ASN A 155 -6.54 -5.29 6.22
N ASP A 156 -5.57 -6.08 5.77
CA ASP A 156 -5.80 -7.38 5.10
C ASP A 156 -6.49 -8.38 6.01
N ARG A 157 -6.15 -8.37 7.30
CA ARG A 157 -6.69 -9.31 8.29
C ARG A 157 -8.14 -9.03 8.61
N LYS A 158 -8.54 -7.76 8.54
CA LYS A 158 -9.90 -7.31 8.89
C LYS A 158 -10.78 -7.14 7.65
N GLY A 159 -10.20 -7.01 6.45
CA GLY A 159 -10.92 -6.84 5.19
C GLY A 159 -11.55 -5.45 5.00
N TYR A 160 -11.17 -4.45 5.79
CA TYR A 160 -11.66 -3.08 5.68
C TYR A 160 -10.57 -2.04 5.93
N ARG A 161 -10.87 -0.78 5.61
CA ARG A 161 -9.98 0.35 5.89
C ARG A 161 -10.10 0.74 7.36
N GLU A 162 -8.96 0.96 7.99
CA GLU A 162 -8.89 1.45 9.35
C GLU A 162 -8.02 2.70 9.44
N ASP A 163 -8.37 3.56 10.39
CA ASP A 163 -7.60 4.77 10.68
C ASP A 163 -6.57 4.44 11.75
N ILE A 164 -5.31 4.70 11.44
CA ILE A 164 -4.19 4.48 12.36
C ILE A 164 -3.41 5.77 12.58
N MET A 165 -2.85 5.91 13.78
CA MET A 165 -1.93 6.99 14.13
C MET A 165 -0.51 6.47 14.06
N LEU A 166 0.32 7.07 13.23
CA LEU A 166 1.72 6.69 13.11
C LEU A 166 2.63 7.91 13.28
N PRO A 167 3.80 7.75 13.89
CA PRO A 167 4.81 8.80 13.93
C PRO A 167 5.36 9.05 12.53
N LYS A 168 5.66 10.30 12.20
CA LYS A 168 6.14 10.69 10.86
C LYS A 168 7.42 9.97 10.43
N HIS A 169 8.28 9.59 11.36
CA HIS A 169 9.50 8.84 11.05
C HIS A 169 9.28 7.37 10.67
N ALA A 170 8.10 6.82 10.99
CA ALA A 170 7.76 5.42 10.67
C ALA A 170 7.02 5.25 9.34
N VAL A 171 6.76 6.34 8.61
CA VAL A 171 6.08 6.33 7.32
C VAL A 171 6.84 7.18 6.31
N ALA A 172 6.80 6.80 5.03
CA ALA A 172 7.28 7.65 3.98
C ALA A 172 6.11 8.47 3.42
N ILE A 173 6.27 9.79 3.42
CA ILE A 173 5.28 10.72 2.87
C ILE A 173 5.75 11.13 1.48
N VAL A 174 4.91 10.90 0.48
CA VAL A 174 5.17 11.25 -0.91
C VAL A 174 4.24 12.40 -1.29
N GLU A 175 4.82 13.55 -1.58
CA GLU A 175 4.10 14.76 -1.92
C GLU A 175 4.09 14.99 -3.43
N ASN A 176 2.99 15.52 -3.93
CA ASN A 176 2.90 15.91 -5.33
C ASN A 176 3.66 17.25 -5.53
N PRO A 177 4.74 17.26 -6.34
CA PRO A 177 5.53 18.48 -6.55
C PRO A 177 4.77 19.60 -7.26
N LEU A 178 3.60 19.31 -7.83
CA LEU A 178 2.74 20.30 -8.48
C LEU A 178 1.84 21.05 -7.48
N TYR A 179 1.72 20.58 -6.25
CA TYR A 179 0.98 21.26 -5.19
C TYR A 179 1.96 21.85 -4.18
N ALA A 180 1.75 23.10 -3.82
CA ALA A 180 2.41 23.66 -2.63
C ALA A 180 1.75 23.03 -1.41
N VAL A 181 2.40 22.06 -0.79
CA VAL A 181 1.95 21.49 0.47
C VAL A 181 2.25 22.53 1.55
N MET A 182 1.23 23.16 2.08
CA MET A 182 1.36 24.01 3.26
C MET A 182 1.43 23.11 4.49
N ASN A 183 2.61 23.06 5.08
CA ASN A 183 2.85 22.42 6.38
C ASN A 183 2.46 23.36 7.51
#